data_9da8b8851c5745f224efc648f38c8e76
#
_entry.id   9da8b8851c5745f224efc648f38c8e76
#
_cell.length_a   1.000
_cell.length_b   1.000
_cell.length_c   1.000
_cell.angle_alpha   90.00
_cell.angle_beta   90.00
_cell.angle_gamma   90.00
#
_symmetry.space_group_name_H-M   'P 1'
#
loop_
_entity.id
_entity.type
_entity.pdbx_description
1 polymer ?
#
loop_
_entity_poly.entity_id
_entity_poly.type
_entity_poly.pdbx_seq_one_letter_code
_entity_poly.pdbx_strand_id
1 'polypeptide(L)'
;IRPLLQLEASLGTEGFAFEQPRKGRATSVAMVRRAFGPRRCLFGNLDSEALLLRNDREEIRAAVAEQMRQSGEAAPFVLCTGSPLPDNVPLEAVDAMVQAARSYCL
;
A
#
# COMPACT_ATOMS: atom_id res chain seq x y z
N ILE A 1 -16.22 0.08 -7.47
CA ILE A 1 -14.85 -0.44 -7.31
C ILE A 1 -14.81 -1.97 -7.20
N ARG A 2 -15.71 -2.56 -6.42
CA ARG A 2 -15.74 -4.03 -6.27
C ARG A 2 -15.92 -4.80 -7.59
N PRO A 3 -16.87 -4.42 -8.48
CA PRO A 3 -16.98 -5.08 -9.77
C PRO A 3 -15.72 -4.94 -10.63
N LEU A 4 -15.08 -3.76 -10.57
CA LEU A 4 -13.85 -3.52 -11.30
C LEU A 4 -12.70 -4.38 -10.78
N LEU A 5 -12.56 -4.48 -9.46
CA LEU A 5 -11.54 -5.34 -8.85
C LEU A 5 -11.68 -6.80 -9.25
N GLN A 6 -12.91 -7.31 -9.30
CA GLN A 6 -13.15 -8.67 -9.72
C GLN A 6 -12.80 -8.89 -11.19
N LEU A 7 -13.11 -7.92 -12.03
CA LEU A 7 -12.75 -7.96 -13.44
C LEU A 7 -11.23 -7.95 -13.61
N GLU A 8 -10.54 -7.07 -12.93
CA GLU A 8 -9.08 -6.98 -12.97
C GLU A 8 -8.43 -8.26 -12.45
N ALA A 9 -8.97 -8.83 -11.39
CA ALA A 9 -8.49 -10.11 -10.86
C ALA A 9 -8.64 -11.25 -11.86
N SER A 10 -9.65 -11.18 -12.74
CA SER A 10 -9.89 -12.20 -13.74
C SER A 10 -8.93 -12.14 -14.93
N LEU A 11 -8.16 -11.04 -15.06
CA LEU A 11 -7.23 -10.86 -16.18
C LEU A 11 -5.98 -11.76 -16.12
N GLY A 12 -5.76 -12.46 -15.03
CA GLY A 12 -4.65 -13.39 -14.92
C GLY A 12 -3.27 -12.77 -14.76
N THR A 13 -3.21 -11.50 -14.33
CA THR A 13 -1.93 -10.85 -14.06
C THR A 13 -1.23 -11.46 -12.86
N GLU A 14 0.10 -11.49 -12.87
CA GLU A 14 0.90 -12.02 -11.75
C GLU A 14 1.03 -11.00 -10.60
N GLY A 15 0.90 -9.72 -10.90
CA GLY A 15 0.97 -8.65 -9.92
C GLY A 15 -0.05 -7.57 -10.22
N PHE A 16 -0.31 -6.74 -9.22
CA PHE A 16 -1.29 -5.67 -9.34
C PHE A 16 -0.90 -4.48 -8.48
N ALA A 17 -0.88 -3.30 -9.09
CA ALA A 17 -0.65 -2.03 -8.41
C ALA A 17 -1.96 -1.25 -8.39
N PHE A 18 -2.28 -0.62 -7.27
CA PHE A 18 -3.53 0.10 -7.12
C PHE A 18 -3.33 1.45 -6.43
N GLU A 19 -4.26 2.34 -6.69
CA GLU A 19 -4.17 3.71 -6.21
C GLU A 19 -4.35 3.83 -4.70
N GLN A 20 -3.78 4.90 -4.14
CA GLN A 20 -3.98 5.26 -2.74
C GLN A 20 -5.46 5.57 -2.46
N PRO A 21 -5.90 5.45 -1.21
CA PRO A 21 -7.27 5.77 -0.85
C PRO A 21 -7.61 7.22 -1.19
N ARG A 22 -8.78 7.41 -1.76
CA ARG A 22 -9.31 8.74 -2.07
C ARG A 22 -10.63 8.94 -1.34
N LYS A 23 -11.00 10.20 -1.15
CA LYS A 23 -12.28 10.54 -0.53
C LYS A 23 -13.43 9.86 -1.31
N GLY A 24 -14.20 9.05 -0.61
CA GLY A 24 -15.29 8.28 -1.20
C GLY A 24 -14.90 7.00 -1.93
N ARG A 25 -13.59 6.69 -1.97
CA ARG A 25 -13.07 5.47 -2.61
C ARG A 25 -11.93 4.88 -1.79
N ALA A 26 -12.29 4.25 -0.70
CA ALA A 26 -11.30 3.60 0.15
C ALA A 26 -11.02 2.18 -0.36
N THR A 27 -9.92 2.02 -1.08
CA THR A 27 -9.43 0.71 -1.50
C THR A 27 -8.32 0.29 -0.55
N SER A 28 -8.58 -0.69 0.29
CA SER A 28 -7.59 -1.20 1.23
C SER A 28 -6.82 -2.37 0.65
N VAL A 29 -5.61 -2.59 1.17
CA VAL A 29 -4.81 -3.75 0.80
C VAL A 29 -5.58 -5.05 1.08
N ALA A 30 -6.28 -5.13 2.21
CA ALA A 30 -7.08 -6.31 2.55
C ALA A 30 -8.16 -6.61 1.51
N MET A 31 -8.83 -5.59 1.00
CA MET A 31 -9.84 -5.73 -0.03
C MET A 31 -9.25 -6.28 -1.33
N VAL A 32 -8.12 -5.73 -1.76
CA VAL A 32 -7.44 -6.16 -2.98
C VAL A 32 -6.91 -7.58 -2.81
N ARG A 33 -6.34 -7.89 -1.66
CA ARG A 33 -5.83 -9.24 -1.37
C ARG A 33 -6.95 -10.29 -1.44
N ARG A 34 -8.12 -9.96 -0.93
CA ARG A 34 -9.29 -10.85 -1.03
C ARG A 34 -9.69 -11.11 -2.47
N ALA A 35 -9.67 -10.09 -3.31
CA ALA A 35 -10.05 -10.21 -4.72
C ALA A 35 -9.02 -10.99 -5.52
N PHE A 36 -7.73 -10.78 -5.27
CA PHE A 36 -6.64 -11.35 -6.08
C PHE A 36 -6.10 -12.67 -5.53
N GLY A 37 -6.35 -12.98 -4.26
CA GLY A 37 -5.85 -14.20 -3.64
C GLY A 37 -4.43 -14.10 -3.10
N PRO A 38 -3.92 -15.16 -2.45
CA PRO A 38 -2.65 -15.09 -1.69
C PRO A 38 -1.39 -15.26 -2.53
N ARG A 39 -1.52 -15.55 -3.81
CA ARG A 39 -0.36 -15.86 -4.67
C ARG A 39 0.14 -14.68 -5.50
N ARG A 40 -0.74 -13.74 -5.80
CA ARG A 40 -0.37 -12.60 -6.65
C ARG A 40 0.37 -11.54 -5.85
N CYS A 41 1.37 -10.95 -6.47
CA CYS A 41 2.12 -9.86 -5.84
C CYS A 41 1.31 -8.58 -5.92
N LEU A 42 1.07 -7.96 -4.76
CA LEU A 42 0.39 -6.67 -4.69
C LEU A 42 1.40 -5.56 -4.43
N PHE A 43 1.24 -4.44 -5.13
CA PHE A 43 2.00 -3.23 -4.91
C PHE A 43 1.08 -2.27 -4.16
N GLY A 44 1.44 -1.93 -2.94
CA GLY A 44 0.59 -1.20 -2.02
C GLY A 44 0.32 0.23 -2.42
N ASN A 45 -0.46 0.87 -1.59
CA ASN A 45 -1.12 2.12 -1.89
C ASN A 45 -1.03 3.12 -0.76
N LEU A 46 0.14 3.26 -0.14
CA LEU A 46 0.33 4.29 0.88
C LEU A 46 0.00 5.67 0.32
N ASP A 47 -0.64 6.49 1.15
CA ASP A 47 -1.00 7.84 0.77
C ASP A 47 0.26 8.70 0.67
N SER A 48 0.63 9.07 -0.55
CA SER A 48 1.84 9.85 -0.80
C SER A 48 1.68 11.33 -0.42
N GLU A 49 0.47 11.82 -0.34
CA GLU A 49 0.21 13.22 -0.01
C GLU A 49 -0.09 13.41 1.47
N ALA A 50 -1.24 12.95 1.93
CA ALA A 50 -1.69 13.22 3.30
C ALA A 50 -0.74 12.62 4.35
N LEU A 51 -0.30 11.38 4.15
CA LEU A 51 0.53 10.70 5.14
C LEU A 51 1.96 11.22 5.15
N LEU A 52 2.62 11.26 4.00
CA LEU A 52 4.04 11.58 3.93
C LEU A 52 4.31 13.07 4.10
N LEU A 53 3.40 13.93 3.64
CA LEU A 53 3.54 15.38 3.82
C LEU A 53 3.45 15.81 5.28
N ARG A 54 2.69 15.09 6.10
CA ARG A 54 2.64 15.37 7.54
C ARG A 54 3.95 15.05 8.26
N ASN A 55 4.75 14.17 7.69
CA ASN A 55 6.07 13.82 8.21
C ASN A 55 6.06 13.40 9.69
N ASP A 56 5.01 12.71 10.11
CA ASP A 56 4.91 12.16 11.45
C ASP A 56 5.40 10.71 11.42
N ARG A 57 6.55 10.48 12.03
CA ARG A 57 7.24 9.19 11.98
C ARG A 57 6.40 8.05 12.56
N GLU A 58 5.70 8.28 13.66
CA GLU A 58 4.85 7.25 14.27
C GLU A 58 3.61 6.95 13.42
N GLU A 59 3.04 7.95 12.81
CA GLU A 59 1.89 7.79 11.91
C GLU A 59 2.29 7.00 10.67
N ILE A 60 3.44 7.31 10.09
CA ILE A 60 3.98 6.57 8.93
C ILE A 60 4.24 5.12 9.31
N ARG A 61 4.86 4.90 10.47
CA ARG A 61 5.14 3.55 10.98
C ARG A 61 3.87 2.73 11.15
N ALA A 62 2.85 3.32 11.75
CA ALA A 62 1.56 2.66 11.97
C ALA A 62 0.88 2.32 10.63
N ALA A 63 0.92 3.23 9.67
CA ALA A 63 0.33 3.00 8.35
C ALA A 63 1.05 1.88 7.59
N VAL A 64 2.37 1.84 7.64
CA VAL A 64 3.16 0.77 7.02
C VAL A 64 2.85 -0.58 7.67
N ALA A 65 2.85 -0.65 9.00
CA ALA A 65 2.54 -1.88 9.72
C ALA A 65 1.15 -2.40 9.38
N GLU A 66 0.16 -1.51 9.27
CA GLU A 66 -1.20 -1.88 8.91
C GLU A 66 -1.28 -2.46 7.50
N GLN A 67 -0.59 -1.86 6.54
CA GLN A 67 -0.57 -2.40 5.17
C GLN A 67 0.11 -3.77 5.12
N MET A 68 1.24 -3.90 5.79
CA MET A 68 1.96 -5.17 5.84
C MET A 68 1.07 -6.28 6.46
N ARG A 69 0.34 -5.94 7.50
CA ARG A 69 -0.59 -6.86 8.14
C ARG A 69 -1.73 -7.24 7.20
N GLN A 70 -2.31 -6.26 6.51
CA GLN A 70 -3.43 -6.49 5.59
C GLN A 70 -3.03 -7.31 4.36
N SER A 71 -1.78 -7.24 3.94
CA SER A 71 -1.30 -7.99 2.77
C SER A 71 -1.32 -9.49 2.98
N GLY A 72 -1.27 -9.93 4.23
CA GLY A 72 -1.26 -11.34 4.60
C GLY A 72 0.15 -11.88 4.81
N GLU A 73 0.27 -12.74 5.81
CA GLU A 73 1.53 -13.40 6.12
C GLU A 73 1.97 -14.29 4.95
N ALA A 74 3.23 -14.21 4.59
CA ALA A 74 3.82 -15.00 3.50
C ALA A 74 3.24 -14.71 2.10
N ALA A 75 2.33 -13.75 1.95
CA ALA A 75 1.81 -13.36 0.64
C ALA A 75 2.73 -12.32 -0.01
N PRO A 76 2.97 -12.40 -1.33
CA PRO A 76 3.86 -11.45 -2.00
C PRO A 76 3.30 -10.02 -1.95
N PHE A 77 4.11 -9.10 -1.43
CA PHE A 77 3.69 -7.70 -1.30
C PHE A 77 4.89 -6.77 -1.42
N VAL A 78 4.74 -5.72 -2.21
CA VAL A 78 5.74 -4.65 -2.32
C VAL A 78 5.13 -3.39 -1.72
N LEU A 79 5.76 -2.87 -0.68
CA LEU A 79 5.34 -1.61 -0.09
C LEU A 79 5.69 -0.47 -1.03
N CYS A 80 4.69 0.32 -1.40
CA CYS A 80 4.93 1.52 -2.21
C CYS A 80 3.78 2.50 -2.01
N THR A 81 3.97 3.70 -2.51
CA THR A 81 2.91 4.70 -2.54
C THR A 81 1.95 4.42 -3.70
N GLY A 82 0.70 4.79 -3.55
CA GLY A 82 -0.32 4.58 -4.58
C GLY A 82 -0.29 5.61 -5.71
N SER A 83 0.52 6.65 -5.54
CA SER A 83 0.73 7.71 -6.53
C SER A 83 2.18 8.18 -6.45
N PRO A 84 2.71 8.85 -7.48
CA PRO A 84 4.05 9.42 -7.41
C PRO A 84 4.19 10.38 -6.23
N LEU A 85 5.39 10.47 -5.69
CA LEU A 85 5.66 11.37 -4.57
C LEU A 85 5.60 12.82 -5.04
N PRO A 86 4.86 13.69 -4.32
CA PRO A 86 4.97 15.13 -4.56
C PRO A 86 6.40 15.63 -4.24
N ASP A 87 6.84 16.66 -4.95
CA ASP A 87 8.20 17.21 -4.79
C ASP A 87 8.45 17.75 -3.37
N ASN A 88 7.41 18.14 -2.67
CA ASN A 88 7.51 18.70 -1.32
C ASN A 88 7.44 17.67 -0.20
N VAL A 89 7.43 16.37 -0.50
CA VAL A 89 7.53 15.34 0.52
C VAL A 89 8.94 15.36 1.12
N PRO A 90 9.06 15.50 2.47
CA PRO A 90 10.37 15.49 3.09
C PRO A 90 11.08 14.13 2.93
N LEU A 91 12.39 14.18 2.74
CA LEU A 91 13.20 12.97 2.62
C LEU A 91 13.09 12.10 3.88
N GLU A 92 12.96 12.72 5.05
CA GLU A 92 12.77 12.05 6.33
C GLU A 92 11.49 11.18 6.35
N ALA A 93 10.44 11.63 5.67
CA ALA A 93 9.20 10.85 5.58
C ALA A 93 9.40 9.58 4.75
N VAL A 94 10.12 9.68 3.64
CA VAL A 94 10.47 8.53 2.80
C VAL A 94 11.35 7.55 3.58
N ASP A 95 12.34 8.06 4.29
CA ASP A 95 13.21 7.25 5.14
C ASP A 95 12.40 6.54 6.23
N ALA A 96 11.47 7.23 6.87
CA ALA A 96 10.60 6.63 7.88
C ALA A 96 9.78 5.47 7.31
N MET A 97 9.27 5.61 6.11
CA MET A 97 8.53 4.56 5.41
C MET A 97 9.42 3.33 5.17
N VAL A 98 10.61 3.53 4.66
CA VAL A 98 11.56 2.45 4.37
C VAL A 98 11.99 1.74 5.66
N GLN A 99 12.33 2.50 6.69
CA GLN A 99 12.74 1.93 7.99
C GLN A 99 11.61 1.15 8.65
N ALA A 100 10.38 1.65 8.56
CA ALA A 100 9.22 0.96 9.10
C ALA A 100 9.01 -0.40 8.39
N ALA A 101 9.15 -0.43 7.08
CA ALA A 101 9.02 -1.68 6.32
C ALA A 101 10.11 -2.68 6.72
N ARG A 102 11.35 -2.23 6.83
CA ARG A 102 12.48 -3.09 7.23
C ARG A 102 12.29 -3.65 8.63
N SER A 103 11.85 -2.83 9.56
CA SER A 103 11.61 -3.24 10.95
C SER A 103 10.50 -4.28 11.04
N TYR A 104 9.47 -4.14 10.22
CA TYR A 104 8.35 -5.08 10.21
C TYR A 104 8.79 -6.47 9.74
N CYS A 105 9.66 -6.53 8.75
CA CYS A 105 10.14 -7.79 8.17
C CYS A 105 11.14 -8.54 9.06
N LEU A 106 11.67 -7.88 10.08
CA LEU A 106 12.59 -8.50 11.04
C LEU A 106 11.86 -9.05 12.25
#